data_b3b16a13224c3e9203e5d794de93793c
#
_entry.id   b3b16a13224c3e9203e5d794de93793c
#
_cell.length_a   1.000
_cell.length_b   1.000
_cell.length_c   1.000
_cell.angle_alpha   90.00
_cell.angle_beta   90.00
_cell.angle_gamma   90.00
#
_symmetry.space_group_name_H-M   'P 1'
#
loop_
_entity.id
_entity.type
_entity.pdbx_description
1 polymer ?
#
loop_
_entity_poly.entity_id
_entity_poly.type
_entity_poly.pdbx_seq_one_letter_code
_entity_poly.pdbx_strand_id
1 'polypeptide(L)'
;MDIQPSEISKILKEEIKNFGSDSEILEVGQVLSVGDGIARIYGLDNVQAGEMVEFNNGTKGMALNLENDNVGVVLFGSDSGIKEGDTVKRTNSIVDVPVGKELLGRVVDALGNPIDGKGNIESQNRSRIEVKAPGIIPRKSVSEPMQTCLLYTSPSPRDRTRARMPSSA
;
A
#
# COMPACT_ATOMS: atom_id res chain seq x y z
N MET A 1 -17.93 49.77 7.01
CA MET A 1 -16.69 49.29 7.64
C MET A 1 -15.56 49.62 6.69
N ASP A 2 -14.81 50.65 7.00
CA ASP A 2 -13.66 51.04 6.18
C ASP A 2 -12.47 50.16 6.57
N ILE A 3 -12.10 49.27 5.67
CA ILE A 3 -10.91 48.40 5.83
C ILE A 3 -9.69 49.29 5.56
N GLN A 4 -8.83 49.43 6.55
CA GLN A 4 -7.64 50.28 6.41
C GLN A 4 -6.61 49.63 5.44
N PRO A 5 -5.95 50.42 4.57
CA PRO A 5 -4.95 49.93 3.62
C PRO A 5 -3.80 49.15 4.27
N SER A 6 -3.51 49.44 5.55
CA SER A 6 -2.49 48.74 6.34
C SER A 6 -2.88 47.31 6.72
N GLU A 7 -4.17 47.01 6.89
CA GLU A 7 -4.67 45.65 7.17
C GLU A 7 -4.65 44.80 5.92
N ILE A 8 -5.02 45.35 4.78
CA ILE A 8 -4.93 44.66 3.49
C ILE A 8 -3.47 44.29 3.18
N SER A 9 -2.53 45.21 3.44
CA SER A 9 -1.11 44.96 3.23
C SER A 9 -0.54 43.88 4.17
N LYS A 10 -1.09 43.75 5.38
CA LYS A 10 -0.70 42.71 6.32
C LYS A 10 -1.24 41.36 5.90
N ILE A 11 -2.50 41.24 5.53
CA ILE A 11 -3.15 40.05 5.04
C ILE A 11 -2.45 39.55 3.75
N LEU A 12 -2.18 40.45 2.80
CA LEU A 12 -1.45 40.10 1.58
C LEU A 12 -0.02 39.61 1.85
N LYS A 13 0.69 40.19 2.82
CA LYS A 13 2.03 39.73 3.19
C LYS A 13 2.01 38.38 3.89
N GLU A 14 0.99 38.08 4.69
CA GLU A 14 0.80 36.75 5.30
C GLU A 14 0.39 35.72 4.26
N GLU A 15 -0.50 36.03 3.35
CA GLU A 15 -0.89 35.15 2.23
C GLU A 15 0.30 34.87 1.29
N ILE A 16 1.07 35.89 0.93
CA ILE A 16 2.28 35.73 0.09
C ILE A 16 3.34 34.89 0.82
N LYS A 17 3.47 35.01 2.13
CA LYS A 17 4.41 34.22 2.93
C LYS A 17 3.98 32.76 3.04
N ASN A 18 2.68 32.51 3.06
CA ASN A 18 2.08 31.17 3.04
C ASN A 18 2.00 30.57 1.62
N PHE A 19 2.05 31.41 0.58
CA PHE A 19 2.03 30.97 -0.83
C PHE A 19 3.34 30.31 -1.29
N GLY A 20 4.41 30.40 -0.50
CA GLY A 20 5.70 29.77 -0.79
C GLY A 20 6.01 28.53 0.05
N SER A 21 5.15 28.17 0.99
CA SER A 21 5.27 26.95 1.77
C SER A 21 4.20 25.97 1.30
N ASP A 22 4.65 24.91 0.61
CA ASP A 22 3.92 23.65 0.38
C ASP A 22 2.66 23.70 -0.49
N SER A 23 2.76 24.22 -1.70
CA SER A 23 2.08 23.53 -2.77
C SER A 23 3.03 22.44 -3.30
N GLU A 24 3.17 21.32 -2.59
CA GLU A 24 3.48 20.08 -3.26
C GLU A 24 2.38 19.94 -4.32
N ILE A 25 2.76 20.17 -5.58
CA ILE A 25 1.88 19.88 -6.71
C ILE A 25 1.80 18.36 -6.74
N LEU A 26 0.88 17.83 -5.96
CA LEU A 26 0.56 16.42 -5.99
C LEU A 26 -0.01 16.16 -7.38
N GLU A 27 0.72 15.40 -8.16
CA GLU A 27 0.25 14.97 -9.47
C GLU A 27 -1.05 14.20 -9.28
N VAL A 28 -2.06 14.59 -10.05
CA VAL A 28 -3.42 14.09 -9.92
C VAL A 28 -3.80 13.37 -11.21
N GLY A 29 -4.20 12.11 -11.09
CA GLY A 29 -4.71 11.29 -12.18
C GLY A 29 -6.22 11.08 -12.08
N GLN A 30 -6.78 10.49 -13.12
CA GLN A 30 -8.19 10.13 -13.22
C GLN A 30 -8.35 8.66 -13.52
N VAL A 31 -9.28 7.98 -12.85
CA VAL A 31 -9.61 6.58 -13.08
C VAL A 31 -10.28 6.42 -14.44
N LEU A 32 -9.70 5.61 -15.32
CA LEU A 32 -10.26 5.23 -16.61
C LEU A 32 -11.19 4.04 -16.50
N SER A 33 -10.77 3.03 -15.73
CA SER A 33 -11.57 1.83 -15.48
C SER A 33 -11.12 1.18 -14.17
N VAL A 34 -12.02 0.46 -13.53
CA VAL A 34 -11.75 -0.30 -12.32
C VAL A 34 -12.44 -1.66 -12.38
N GLY A 35 -11.77 -2.70 -11.92
CA GLY A 35 -12.32 -4.06 -11.84
C GLY A 35 -11.30 -5.04 -11.33
N ASP A 36 -11.77 -6.07 -10.64
CA ASP A 36 -10.95 -7.17 -10.09
C ASP A 36 -9.78 -6.70 -9.20
N GLY A 37 -9.99 -5.60 -8.45
CA GLY A 37 -8.97 -5.03 -7.57
C GLY A 37 -7.86 -4.26 -8.31
N ILE A 38 -8.04 -3.97 -9.61
CA ILE A 38 -7.11 -3.19 -10.42
C ILE A 38 -7.82 -1.94 -10.94
N ALA A 39 -7.15 -0.80 -10.85
CA ALA A 39 -7.58 0.45 -11.44
C ALA A 39 -6.60 0.88 -12.54
N ARG A 40 -7.10 1.34 -13.67
CA ARG A 40 -6.32 2.02 -14.70
C ARG A 40 -6.51 3.52 -14.56
N ILE A 41 -5.40 4.24 -14.51
CA ILE A 41 -5.38 5.68 -14.20
C ILE A 41 -4.66 6.42 -15.31
N TYR A 42 -5.23 7.53 -15.72
CA TYR A 42 -4.65 8.47 -16.69
C TYR A 42 -4.07 9.69 -15.97
N GLY A 43 -2.97 10.25 -16.45
CA GLY A 43 -2.42 11.53 -15.97
C GLY A 43 -1.48 11.43 -14.78
N LEU A 44 -0.93 10.25 -14.48
CA LEU A 44 0.15 10.05 -13.51
C LEU A 44 1.48 9.79 -14.24
N ASP A 45 1.96 10.78 -15.00
CA ASP A 45 3.07 10.59 -15.94
C ASP A 45 4.42 10.37 -15.25
N ASN A 46 4.60 10.88 -14.03
CA ASN A 46 5.85 10.79 -13.28
C ASN A 46 5.82 9.75 -12.16
N VAL A 47 4.74 8.95 -12.05
CA VAL A 47 4.64 7.90 -11.02
C VAL A 47 5.70 6.82 -11.24
N GLN A 48 6.24 6.28 -10.16
CA GLN A 48 7.20 5.19 -10.21
C GLN A 48 6.53 3.85 -9.91
N ALA A 49 7.08 2.77 -10.47
CA ALA A 49 6.62 1.42 -10.10
C ALA A 49 6.87 1.16 -8.61
N GLY A 50 5.85 0.63 -7.93
CA GLY A 50 5.87 0.45 -6.47
C GLY A 50 5.52 1.69 -5.66
N GLU A 51 5.18 2.80 -6.30
CA GLU A 51 4.73 4.00 -5.61
C GLU A 51 3.26 3.88 -5.17
N MET A 52 2.98 4.44 -3.99
CA MET A 52 1.64 4.46 -3.44
C MET A 52 0.84 5.62 -4.01
N VAL A 53 -0.41 5.35 -4.35
CA VAL A 53 -1.41 6.34 -4.76
C VAL A 53 -2.62 6.28 -3.84
N GLU A 54 -3.31 7.40 -3.70
CA GLU A 54 -4.49 7.53 -2.85
C GLU A 54 -5.69 8.00 -3.66
N PHE A 55 -6.79 7.27 -3.54
CA PHE A 55 -8.06 7.58 -4.17
C PHE A 55 -8.90 8.52 -3.31
N ASN A 56 -9.87 9.22 -3.91
CA ASN A 56 -10.74 10.16 -3.20
C ASN A 56 -11.49 9.56 -2.01
N ASN A 57 -11.78 8.26 -2.05
CA ASN A 57 -12.46 7.54 -0.97
C ASN A 57 -11.52 7.10 0.16
N GLY A 58 -10.22 7.45 0.11
CA GLY A 58 -9.20 7.03 1.06
C GLY A 58 -8.62 5.63 0.82
N THR A 59 -9.09 4.90 -0.20
CA THR A 59 -8.47 3.64 -0.61
C THR A 59 -7.08 3.91 -1.14
N LYS A 60 -6.12 3.09 -0.76
CA LYS A 60 -4.74 3.17 -1.24
C LYS A 60 -4.49 2.09 -2.27
N GLY A 61 -3.58 2.36 -3.19
CA GLY A 61 -3.13 1.41 -4.19
C GLY A 61 -1.66 1.56 -4.47
N MET A 62 -1.10 0.61 -5.20
CA MET A 62 0.28 0.59 -5.64
C MET A 62 0.35 0.60 -7.16
N ALA A 63 1.11 1.54 -7.72
CA ALA A 63 1.40 1.57 -9.15
C ALA A 63 2.32 0.40 -9.50
N LEU A 64 1.87 -0.48 -10.37
CA LEU A 64 2.61 -1.67 -10.74
C LEU A 64 2.98 -1.70 -12.22
N ASN A 65 2.03 -1.38 -13.09
CA ASN A 65 2.22 -1.38 -14.53
C ASN A 65 2.21 0.05 -15.07
N LEU A 66 3.30 0.45 -15.71
CA LEU A 66 3.45 1.78 -16.30
C LEU A 66 3.38 1.62 -17.81
N GLU A 67 2.29 2.07 -18.41
CA GLU A 67 2.08 2.12 -19.86
C GLU A 67 2.23 3.57 -20.35
N ASN A 68 2.33 3.77 -21.65
CA ASN A 68 2.53 5.11 -22.22
C ASN A 68 1.38 6.07 -21.93
N ASP A 69 0.15 5.55 -21.88
CA ASP A 69 -1.06 6.35 -21.78
C ASP A 69 -1.81 6.15 -20.46
N ASN A 70 -1.42 5.16 -19.66
CA ASN A 70 -2.09 4.84 -18.41
C ASN A 70 -1.19 4.10 -17.43
N VAL A 71 -1.60 4.12 -16.17
CA VAL A 71 -0.92 3.43 -15.06
C VAL A 71 -1.87 2.40 -14.49
N GLY A 72 -1.42 1.15 -14.43
CA GLY A 72 -2.12 0.07 -13.74
C GLY A 72 -1.79 0.06 -12.25
N VAL A 73 -2.81 0.22 -11.43
CA VAL A 73 -2.70 0.29 -9.97
C VAL A 73 -3.44 -0.87 -9.34
N VAL A 74 -2.78 -1.59 -8.45
CA VAL A 74 -3.38 -2.62 -7.61
C VAL A 74 -3.93 -1.99 -6.33
N LEU A 75 -5.19 -2.27 -6.01
CA LEU A 75 -5.88 -1.70 -4.86
C LEU A 75 -5.60 -2.49 -3.58
N PHE A 76 -5.35 -1.79 -2.48
CA PHE A 76 -5.26 -2.37 -1.14
C PHE A 76 -6.60 -2.27 -0.42
N GLY A 77 -7.58 -3.04 -0.88
CA GLY A 77 -8.92 -3.05 -0.30
C GLY A 77 -10.01 -3.32 -1.33
N SER A 78 -11.25 -2.95 -0.98
CA SER A 78 -12.39 -3.11 -1.88
C SER A 78 -12.39 -2.03 -2.97
N ASP A 79 -12.66 -2.44 -4.18
CA ASP A 79 -12.85 -1.58 -5.36
C ASP A 79 -14.27 -0.98 -5.44
N SER A 80 -15.21 -1.47 -4.61
CA SER A 80 -16.64 -1.11 -4.68
C SER A 80 -16.95 0.38 -4.50
N GLY A 81 -16.02 1.14 -3.91
CA GLY A 81 -16.15 2.58 -3.68
C GLY A 81 -15.47 3.45 -4.74
N ILE A 82 -14.83 2.85 -5.75
CA ILE A 82 -14.10 3.57 -6.80
C ILE A 82 -14.90 3.52 -8.09
N LYS A 83 -14.99 4.66 -8.78
CA LYS A 83 -15.72 4.79 -10.04
C LYS A 83 -14.82 5.37 -11.13
N GLU A 84 -15.19 5.11 -12.37
CA GLU A 84 -14.61 5.79 -13.52
C GLU A 84 -14.78 7.32 -13.37
N GLY A 85 -13.72 8.06 -13.63
CA GLY A 85 -13.69 9.50 -13.45
C GLY A 85 -13.25 9.98 -12.07
N ASP A 86 -13.09 9.09 -11.09
CA ASP A 86 -12.59 9.46 -9.76
C ASP A 86 -11.15 9.97 -9.82
N THR A 87 -10.85 10.88 -8.92
CA THR A 87 -9.53 11.49 -8.82
C THR A 87 -8.59 10.65 -7.96
N VAL A 88 -7.38 10.49 -8.42
CA VAL A 88 -6.30 9.77 -7.72
C VAL A 88 -5.13 10.70 -7.50
N LYS A 89 -4.58 10.71 -6.30
CA LYS A 89 -3.44 11.53 -5.91
C LYS A 89 -2.20 10.67 -5.77
N ARG A 90 -1.09 11.18 -6.30
CA ARG A 90 0.22 10.61 -6.09
C ARG A 90 0.71 10.93 -4.67
N THR A 91 1.33 9.97 -3.98
CA THR A 91 1.86 10.20 -2.63
C THR A 91 3.36 10.43 -2.59
N ASN A 92 4.07 10.30 -3.71
CA ASN A 92 5.54 10.40 -3.82
C ASN A 92 6.29 9.45 -2.87
N SER A 93 5.65 8.43 -2.37
CA SER A 93 6.23 7.44 -1.47
C SER A 93 6.11 6.03 -2.03
N ILE A 94 7.18 5.26 -1.95
CA ILE A 94 7.13 3.83 -2.28
C ILE A 94 6.40 3.10 -1.16
N VAL A 95 5.59 2.10 -1.51
CA VAL A 95 4.80 1.34 -0.54
C VAL A 95 5.73 0.66 0.47
N ASP A 96 5.55 1.02 1.73
CA ASP A 96 6.26 0.49 2.87
C ASP A 96 5.31 0.07 3.99
N VAL A 97 5.79 -0.78 4.88
CA VAL A 97 5.03 -1.28 6.03
C VAL A 97 5.84 -1.15 7.31
N PRO A 98 5.18 -0.97 8.45
CA PRO A 98 5.85 -1.02 9.73
C PRO A 98 6.45 -2.42 9.95
N VAL A 99 7.65 -2.48 10.51
CA VAL A 99 8.34 -3.72 10.86
C VAL A 99 8.88 -3.63 12.27
N GLY A 100 8.92 -4.75 12.99
CA GLY A 100 9.46 -4.77 14.34
C GLY A 100 8.82 -5.84 15.22
N LYS A 101 9.31 -5.89 16.45
CA LYS A 101 8.80 -6.84 17.46
C LYS A 101 7.39 -6.48 17.94
N GLU A 102 6.98 -5.24 17.72
CA GLU A 102 5.67 -4.69 18.07
C GLU A 102 4.54 -5.35 17.28
N LEU A 103 4.87 -5.97 16.14
CA LEU A 103 3.93 -6.72 15.30
C LEU A 103 3.69 -8.16 15.79
N LEU A 104 4.50 -8.66 16.71
CA LEU A 104 4.33 -10.04 17.20
C LEU A 104 3.01 -10.18 17.96
N GLY A 105 2.20 -11.17 17.55
CA GLY A 105 0.88 -11.42 18.13
C GLY A 105 -0.20 -10.42 17.74
N ARG A 106 0.05 -9.59 16.72
CA ARG A 106 -0.89 -8.65 16.13
C ARG A 106 -1.42 -9.16 14.79
N VAL A 107 -2.63 -8.73 14.44
CA VAL A 107 -3.22 -8.98 13.11
C VAL A 107 -3.34 -7.63 12.41
N VAL A 108 -2.73 -7.56 11.24
CA VAL A 108 -2.63 -6.32 10.44
C VAL A 108 -3.08 -6.55 9.01
N ASP A 109 -3.48 -5.47 8.34
CA ASP A 109 -3.75 -5.47 6.92
C ASP A 109 -2.44 -5.42 6.08
N ALA A 110 -2.58 -5.33 4.75
CA ALA A 110 -1.43 -5.27 3.84
C ALA A 110 -0.53 -4.03 4.03
N LEU A 111 -1.03 -2.96 4.62
CA LEU A 111 -0.29 -1.73 4.90
C LEU A 111 0.23 -1.66 6.34
N GLY A 112 -0.03 -2.70 7.14
CA GLY A 112 0.37 -2.76 8.53
C GLY A 112 -0.59 -2.08 9.51
N ASN A 113 -1.81 -1.71 9.08
CA ASN A 113 -2.82 -1.18 9.98
C ASN A 113 -3.43 -2.32 10.81
N PRO A 114 -3.58 -2.15 12.13
CA PRO A 114 -4.13 -3.20 12.98
C PRO A 114 -5.63 -3.41 12.72
N ILE A 115 -6.01 -4.67 12.54
CA ILE A 115 -7.40 -5.11 12.40
C ILE A 115 -7.89 -5.99 13.57
N ASP A 116 -7.04 -6.15 14.58
CA ASP A 116 -7.28 -7.00 15.74
C ASP A 116 -8.01 -6.30 16.91
N GLY A 117 -8.33 -5.02 16.77
CA GLY A 117 -8.98 -4.23 17.81
C GLY A 117 -8.12 -3.88 19.03
N LYS A 118 -6.81 -4.18 19.00
CA LYS A 118 -5.89 -3.93 20.12
C LYS A 118 -5.21 -2.55 20.10
N GLY A 119 -5.70 -1.62 19.29
CA GLY A 119 -5.14 -0.27 19.16
C GLY A 119 -3.97 -0.18 18.17
N ASN A 120 -3.46 1.02 17.97
CA ASN A 120 -2.41 1.32 17.00
C ASN A 120 -1.08 0.64 17.34
N ILE A 121 -0.28 0.38 16.31
CA ILE A 121 1.07 -0.18 16.44
C ILE A 121 2.07 0.96 16.28
N GLU A 122 2.83 1.24 17.34
CA GLU A 122 3.88 2.26 17.35
C GLU A 122 5.21 1.63 16.92
N SER A 123 5.38 1.39 15.63
CA SER A 123 6.65 0.94 15.07
C SER A 123 7.41 2.13 14.49
N GLN A 124 8.66 2.30 14.92
CA GLN A 124 9.56 3.34 14.40
C GLN A 124 10.23 2.93 13.09
N ASN A 125 10.31 1.63 12.83
CA ASN A 125 10.98 1.08 11.67
C ASN A 125 9.96 0.74 10.58
N ARG A 126 10.25 1.15 9.35
CA ARG A 126 9.47 0.80 8.17
C ARG A 126 10.36 0.11 7.14
N SER A 127 9.81 -0.81 6.37
CA SER A 127 10.50 -1.51 5.30
C SER A 127 9.64 -1.54 4.05
N ARG A 128 10.27 -1.50 2.89
CA ARG A 128 9.58 -1.65 1.60
C ARG A 128 8.93 -3.02 1.51
N ILE A 129 7.76 -3.10 0.93
CA ILE A 129 7.05 -4.36 0.70
C ILE A 129 7.79 -5.22 -0.31
N GLU A 130 8.21 -4.63 -1.42
CA GLU A 130 8.95 -5.34 -2.45
C GLU A 130 10.44 -5.38 -2.13
N VAL A 131 10.90 -6.50 -1.65
CA VAL A 131 12.31 -6.79 -1.41
C VAL A 131 12.69 -8.06 -2.15
N LYS A 132 13.77 -8.01 -2.93
CA LYS A 132 14.31 -9.20 -3.60
C LYS A 132 14.68 -10.25 -2.56
N ALA A 133 14.13 -11.46 -2.71
CA ALA A 133 14.46 -12.58 -1.82
C ALA A 133 15.97 -12.87 -1.85
N PRO A 134 16.59 -13.23 -0.70
CA PRO A 134 17.99 -13.62 -0.65
C PRO A 134 18.24 -14.86 -1.53
N GLY A 135 19.37 -14.88 -2.22
CA GLY A 135 19.80 -16.01 -3.02
C GLY A 135 20.13 -17.24 -2.16
N ILE A 136 20.60 -18.31 -2.80
CA ILE A 136 20.89 -19.59 -2.11
C ILE A 136 22.03 -19.44 -1.10
N ILE A 137 23.10 -18.72 -1.46
CA ILE A 137 24.32 -18.59 -0.64
C ILE A 137 24.05 -17.93 0.72
N PRO A 138 23.33 -16.78 0.84
CA PRO A 138 23.06 -16.16 2.11
C PRO A 138 21.97 -16.84 2.94
N ARG A 139 21.27 -17.84 2.40
CA ARG A 139 20.24 -18.57 3.14
C ARG A 139 20.86 -19.58 4.09
N LYS A 140 20.42 -19.58 5.33
CA LYS A 140 20.70 -20.66 6.27
C LYS A 140 19.87 -21.89 5.85
N SER A 141 20.48 -23.09 5.87
CA SER A 141 19.74 -24.34 5.67
C SER A 141 18.65 -24.49 6.73
N VAL A 142 17.56 -25.15 6.37
CA VAL A 142 16.43 -25.39 7.29
C VAL A 142 16.91 -26.29 8.43
N SER A 143 17.06 -25.69 9.62
CA SER A 143 17.42 -26.38 10.86
C SER A 143 16.23 -26.53 11.81
N GLU A 144 15.29 -25.58 11.74
CA GLU A 144 14.07 -25.56 12.55
C GLU A 144 12.88 -25.32 11.63
N PRO A 145 11.95 -26.27 11.51
CA PRO A 145 10.74 -26.06 10.71
C PRO A 145 9.82 -25.07 11.41
N MET A 146 9.28 -24.10 10.67
CA MET A 146 8.24 -23.23 11.17
C MET A 146 6.93 -24.02 11.24
N GLN A 147 6.41 -24.20 12.44
CA GLN A 147 5.12 -24.86 12.64
C GLN A 147 3.99 -23.88 12.35
N THR A 148 3.28 -24.14 11.25
CA THR A 148 2.06 -23.43 10.91
C THR A 148 0.87 -24.38 11.11
N CYS A 149 -0.18 -23.89 11.73
CA CYS A 149 -1.39 -24.68 12.01
C CYS A 149 -1.94 -25.39 10.77
N LEU A 150 -1.99 -24.71 9.65
CA LEU A 150 -2.52 -25.26 8.40
C LEU A 150 -1.65 -26.36 7.80
N LEU A 151 -0.34 -26.30 7.97
CA LEU A 151 0.57 -27.27 7.37
C LEU A 151 0.67 -28.57 8.18
N TYR A 152 0.60 -28.48 9.52
CA TYR A 152 0.87 -29.59 10.43
C TYR A 152 -0.38 -30.17 11.09
N THR A 153 -1.46 -29.40 11.21
CA THR A 153 -2.67 -29.82 11.92
C THR A 153 -3.89 -30.02 11.01
N SER A 154 -3.88 -29.48 9.81
CA SER A 154 -4.93 -29.71 8.81
C SER A 154 -4.38 -30.57 7.68
N PRO A 155 -4.71 -31.87 7.61
CA PRO A 155 -4.27 -32.71 6.50
C PRO A 155 -4.85 -32.18 5.20
N SER A 156 -3.98 -31.84 4.25
CA SER A 156 -4.44 -31.46 2.92
C SER A 156 -5.08 -32.67 2.22
N PRO A 157 -6.05 -32.48 1.33
CA PRO A 157 -6.61 -33.58 0.55
C PRO A 157 -5.56 -34.36 -0.25
N ARG A 158 -4.45 -33.70 -0.61
CA ARG A 158 -3.33 -34.31 -1.31
C ARG A 158 -2.55 -35.27 -0.40
N ASP A 159 -2.34 -34.92 0.86
CA ASP A 159 -1.62 -35.76 1.83
C ASP A 159 -2.48 -36.96 2.25
N ARG A 160 -3.78 -36.75 2.31
CA ARG A 160 -4.73 -37.85 2.60
C ARG A 160 -4.77 -38.93 1.52
N THR A 161 -4.56 -38.58 0.26
CA THR A 161 -4.45 -39.56 -0.86
C THR A 161 -3.13 -40.32 -0.84
N ARG A 162 -2.03 -39.70 -0.42
CA ARG A 162 -0.75 -40.38 -0.26
C ARG A 162 -0.73 -41.38 0.89
N ALA A 163 -1.39 -41.05 2.00
CA ALA A 163 -1.50 -41.97 3.15
C ALA A 163 -2.38 -43.19 2.89
N ARG A 164 -3.10 -43.23 1.76
CA ARG A 164 -3.92 -44.38 1.32
C ARG A 164 -3.25 -45.29 0.32
N MET A 165 -2.01 -45.05 -0.07
CA MET A 165 -1.27 -46.06 -0.82
C MET A 165 -0.91 -47.20 0.14
N PRO A 166 -1.45 -48.43 -0.05
CA PRO A 166 -1.00 -49.55 0.73
C PRO A 166 0.50 -49.72 0.42
N SER A 167 1.31 -49.72 1.47
CA SER A 167 2.64 -50.23 1.34
C SER A 167 2.50 -51.68 0.83
N SER A 168 2.68 -51.86 -0.47
CA SER A 168 2.85 -53.22 -1.01
C SER A 168 4.05 -53.81 -0.33
N ALA A 169 3.80 -54.80 0.47
CA ALA A 169 4.79 -55.67 1.05
C ALA A 169 5.70 -56.29 -0.04
#